data_8973c836b3f5b2f670357702e3bda698
#
_entry.id   8973c836b3f5b2f670357702e3bda698
#
_cell.length_a   1.000
_cell.length_b   1.000
_cell.length_c   1.000
_cell.angle_alpha   90.00
_cell.angle_beta   90.00
_cell.angle_gamma   90.00
#
_symmetry.space_group_name_H-M   'P 1'
#
loop_
_entity.id
_entity.type
_entity.pdbx_description
1 polymer ?
#
loop_
_entity_poly.entity_id
_entity_poly.type
_entity_poly.pdbx_seq_one_letter_code
_entity_poly.pdbx_strand_id
1 'polypeptide(L)'
;MKNTSKKLATTALISLFVLASCGGDDSKESSTPSTDTASVTSDGATDSAPTEFAGQDLSNSSFIDMNFKGEDMTEVNLSGSDLTKSFFGSATMTAANLSKANLTETGFSFADLSGADLSGATLTDANFSSVNFTSANLADAQGQGASFRKALLDGASLVGANMTGANFADAVLTGADLTNVDFTNANLTYADFTGANMTGAILTGAIITGAIIPE
;
A
#
# COMPACT_ATOMS: atom_id res chain seq x y z
N MET A 1 -18.67 23.00 14.23
CA MET A 1 -17.39 22.75 14.94
C MET A 1 -16.35 22.56 13.86
N LYS A 2 -15.34 23.44 13.81
CA LYS A 2 -14.31 23.41 12.75
C LYS A 2 -13.30 22.32 13.08
N ASN A 3 -13.24 21.27 12.23
CA ASN A 3 -12.22 20.23 12.31
C ASN A 3 -10.92 20.83 11.78
N THR A 4 -10.03 21.25 12.66
CA THR A 4 -8.69 21.69 12.29
C THR A 4 -7.81 20.45 12.18
N SER A 5 -7.72 19.88 10.97
CA SER A 5 -6.70 18.89 10.63
C SER A 5 -5.33 19.48 10.94
N LYS A 6 -4.61 18.90 11.88
CA LYS A 6 -3.23 19.28 12.19
C LYS A 6 -2.35 18.73 11.07
N LYS A 7 -2.00 19.57 10.09
CA LYS A 7 -0.87 19.27 9.20
C LYS A 7 0.40 19.30 10.03
N LEU A 8 0.98 18.14 10.33
CA LEU A 8 2.34 18.09 10.84
C LEU A 8 3.29 18.52 9.71
N ALA A 9 4.19 19.45 10.01
CA ALA A 9 5.17 19.88 9.03
C ALA A 9 6.06 18.68 8.65
N THR A 10 6.01 18.29 7.39
CA THR A 10 6.70 17.15 6.76
C THR A 10 8.20 17.07 7.13
N THR A 11 8.82 18.18 7.49
CA THR A 11 10.24 18.32 7.83
C THR A 11 10.64 17.68 9.16
N ALA A 12 9.72 17.52 10.11
CA ALA A 12 10.04 16.96 11.43
C ALA A 12 10.00 15.43 11.43
N LEU A 13 9.15 14.81 10.61
CA LEU A 13 9.04 13.35 10.49
C LEU A 13 10.25 12.74 9.76
N ILE A 14 10.76 13.42 8.72
CA ILE A 14 11.91 12.95 7.93
C ILE A 14 13.18 12.86 8.79
N SER A 15 13.35 13.73 9.78
CA SER A 15 14.56 13.74 10.64
C SER A 15 14.64 12.53 11.58
N LEU A 16 13.50 11.91 11.93
CA LEU A 16 13.48 10.77 12.85
C LEU A 16 13.78 9.45 12.12
N PHE A 17 13.41 9.33 10.84
CA PHE A 17 13.59 8.11 10.05
C PHE A 17 15.01 7.91 9.52
N VAL A 18 15.78 8.98 9.30
CA VAL A 18 17.19 8.89 8.83
C VAL A 18 18.12 8.29 9.88
N LEU A 19 17.75 8.33 11.17
CA LEU A 19 18.57 7.77 12.25
C LEU A 19 18.42 6.24 12.46
N ALA A 20 17.35 5.61 11.92
CA ALA A 20 17.12 4.18 12.06
C ALA A 20 17.74 3.32 10.94
N SER A 21 18.22 3.93 9.86
CA SER A 21 18.75 3.24 8.66
C SER A 21 20.27 3.12 8.58
N CYS A 22 21.06 3.70 9.51
CA CYS A 22 22.52 3.57 9.53
C CYS A 22 22.97 2.67 10.68
N GLY A 23 22.95 1.35 10.47
CA GLY A 23 23.72 0.40 11.24
C GLY A 23 25.01 0.09 10.51
N GLY A 24 26.16 0.47 11.11
CA GLY A 24 27.49 0.04 10.63
C GLY A 24 28.63 1.01 10.99
N ASP A 25 29.16 0.82 12.12
CA ASP A 25 30.56 0.80 12.54
C ASP A 25 31.41 2.08 12.70
N ASP A 26 31.90 2.18 13.93
CA ASP A 26 33.19 2.64 14.47
C ASP A 26 33.58 4.12 14.64
N SER A 27 33.70 4.40 15.92
CA SER A 27 34.78 5.07 16.67
C SER A 27 34.79 6.59 16.93
N LYS A 28 34.70 6.89 18.25
CA LYS A 28 35.36 7.95 19.07
C LYS A 28 35.09 9.43 18.71
N GLU A 29 34.81 10.30 19.62
CA GLU A 29 35.18 10.61 21.01
C GLU A 29 34.33 11.77 21.56
N SER A 30 33.97 11.67 22.85
CA SER A 30 34.06 12.66 23.93
C SER A 30 33.38 14.03 23.83
N SER A 31 32.29 14.24 24.58
CA SER A 31 32.24 15.13 25.74
C SER A 31 30.83 15.19 26.36
N THR A 32 30.70 14.81 27.60
CA THR A 32 29.60 15.06 28.54
C THR A 32 29.66 16.54 29.00
N PRO A 33 28.64 17.15 29.71
CA PRO A 33 27.71 16.50 30.59
C PRO A 33 26.29 17.11 30.63
N SER A 34 25.31 16.47 31.12
CA SER A 34 24.56 16.79 32.34
C SER A 34 23.17 16.13 32.36
N THR A 35 23.02 15.28 33.33
CA THR A 35 21.90 14.79 34.09
C THR A 35 20.55 15.52 33.92
N ASP A 36 19.51 14.72 33.52
CA ASP A 36 18.32 14.63 34.34
C ASP A 36 17.68 13.23 34.17
N THR A 37 17.69 12.51 35.29
CA THR A 37 17.08 11.22 35.48
C THR A 37 15.57 11.38 35.64
N ALA A 38 14.79 10.97 34.67
CA ALA A 38 13.39 10.62 34.88
C ALA A 38 13.28 9.10 34.85
N SER A 39 13.22 8.49 36.03
CA SER A 39 12.92 7.10 36.23
C SER A 39 11.49 6.83 35.82
N VAL A 40 11.27 6.05 34.78
CA VAL A 40 9.94 5.53 34.43
C VAL A 40 9.83 4.16 35.08
N THR A 41 8.95 4.08 36.09
CA THR A 41 8.53 2.85 36.74
C THR A 41 7.71 2.02 35.76
N SER A 42 8.11 0.75 35.60
CA SER A 42 7.37 -0.26 34.86
C SER A 42 6.06 -0.60 35.55
N ASP A 43 4.94 -0.07 35.06
CA ASP A 43 3.62 -0.67 35.28
C ASP A 43 3.12 -1.26 33.98
N GLY A 44 2.66 -2.52 34.03
CA GLY A 44 2.30 -3.35 32.90
C GLY A 44 1.09 -2.81 32.12
N ALA A 45 1.39 -1.93 31.18
CA ALA A 45 0.50 -1.60 30.07
C ALA A 45 0.98 -2.39 28.85
N THR A 46 0.05 -3.04 28.17
CA THR A 46 0.27 -3.63 26.85
C THR A 46 0.76 -2.51 25.95
N ASP A 47 2.08 -2.50 25.72
CA ASP A 47 2.76 -1.54 24.86
C ASP A 47 2.31 -1.82 23.40
N SER A 48 1.20 -1.24 23.00
CA SER A 48 0.98 -0.96 21.60
C SER A 48 1.93 0.19 21.27
N ALA A 49 2.97 -0.08 20.50
CA ALA A 49 3.86 0.95 19.97
C ALA A 49 3.00 2.13 19.47
N PRO A 50 3.38 3.38 19.74
CA PRO A 50 2.59 4.51 19.27
C PRO A 50 2.45 4.39 17.75
N THR A 51 1.19 4.36 17.26
CA THR A 51 0.85 4.29 15.84
C THR A 51 1.19 5.66 15.23
N GLU A 52 2.48 5.84 14.93
CA GLU A 52 3.03 7.16 14.58
C GLU A 52 2.41 7.73 13.31
N PHE A 53 1.89 6.84 12.44
CA PHE A 53 1.29 7.21 11.15
C PHE A 53 -0.22 7.02 11.08
N ALA A 54 -0.82 6.25 11.98
CA ALA A 54 -2.24 5.95 11.94
C ALA A 54 -3.11 7.21 12.01
N GLY A 55 -4.05 7.37 11.05
CA GLY A 55 -4.96 8.51 10.95
C GLY A 55 -4.28 9.85 10.62
N GLN A 56 -2.98 9.87 10.30
CA GLN A 56 -2.28 11.11 9.93
C GLN A 56 -2.68 11.60 8.53
N ASP A 57 -2.71 12.91 8.35
CA ASP A 57 -2.84 13.52 7.02
C ASP A 57 -1.44 13.85 6.48
N LEU A 58 -0.98 12.98 5.59
CA LEU A 58 0.30 13.04 4.88
C LEU A 58 0.07 13.27 3.37
N SER A 59 -1.10 13.79 2.99
CA SER A 59 -1.47 14.01 1.59
C SER A 59 -0.51 14.98 0.87
N ASN A 60 -0.34 14.75 -0.44
CA ASN A 60 0.52 15.57 -1.31
C ASN A 60 1.96 15.72 -0.80
N SER A 61 2.47 14.68 -0.15
CA SER A 61 3.84 14.62 0.38
C SER A 61 4.74 13.77 -0.51
N SER A 62 6.05 13.85 -0.30
CA SER A 62 7.03 13.03 -1.01
C SER A 62 7.77 12.13 -0.02
N PHE A 63 7.70 10.82 -0.27
CA PHE A 63 8.31 9.77 0.54
C PHE A 63 9.07 8.76 -0.36
N ILE A 64 9.82 9.28 -1.34
CA ILE A 64 10.55 8.46 -2.32
C ILE A 64 11.63 7.64 -1.62
N ASP A 65 11.78 6.34 -1.99
CA ASP A 65 12.74 5.39 -1.43
C ASP A 65 12.67 5.19 0.11
N MET A 66 11.53 5.50 0.73
CA MET A 66 11.36 5.38 2.19
C MET A 66 10.96 3.96 2.60
N ASN A 67 11.31 3.58 3.83
CA ASN A 67 10.98 2.26 4.37
C ASN A 67 9.95 2.37 5.51
N PHE A 68 8.74 1.87 5.26
CA PHE A 68 7.60 1.79 6.18
C PHE A 68 7.24 0.34 6.49
N LYS A 69 8.21 -0.58 6.39
CA LYS A 69 7.96 -2.01 6.59
C LYS A 69 7.42 -2.29 7.99
N GLY A 70 6.24 -2.94 8.03
CA GLY A 70 5.60 -3.38 9.27
C GLY A 70 4.95 -2.26 10.09
N GLU A 71 4.96 -1.01 9.59
CA GLU A 71 4.34 0.13 10.27
C GLU A 71 2.81 0.01 10.32
N ASP A 72 2.21 0.54 11.38
CA ASP A 72 0.77 0.78 11.45
C ASP A 72 0.45 2.14 10.84
N MET A 73 -0.17 2.08 9.67
CA MET A 73 -0.61 3.23 8.88
C MET A 73 -2.13 3.16 8.63
N THR A 74 -2.86 2.56 9.56
CA THR A 74 -4.34 2.46 9.50
C THR A 74 -4.94 3.85 9.31
N GLU A 75 -5.88 3.98 8.35
CA GLU A 75 -6.59 5.24 8.02
C GLU A 75 -5.66 6.43 7.67
N VAL A 76 -4.38 6.20 7.34
CA VAL A 76 -3.48 7.26 6.89
C VAL A 76 -3.97 7.89 5.60
N ASN A 77 -3.87 9.21 5.48
CA ASN A 77 -4.14 9.91 4.23
C ASN A 77 -2.83 10.23 3.50
N LEU A 78 -2.54 9.47 2.43
CA LEU A 78 -1.42 9.64 1.51
C LEU A 78 -1.88 10.05 0.10
N SER A 79 -3.10 10.61 -0.02
CA SER A 79 -3.66 10.97 -1.32
C SER A 79 -2.77 11.97 -2.06
N GLY A 80 -2.54 11.71 -3.36
CA GLY A 80 -1.70 12.54 -4.21
C GLY A 80 -0.21 12.56 -3.86
N SER A 81 0.25 11.71 -2.92
CA SER A 81 1.65 11.66 -2.51
C SER A 81 2.52 10.89 -3.51
N ASP A 82 3.81 11.23 -3.56
CA ASP A 82 4.81 10.48 -4.29
C ASP A 82 5.52 9.49 -3.36
N LEU A 83 5.25 8.20 -3.59
CA LEU A 83 5.76 7.08 -2.82
C LEU A 83 6.69 6.19 -3.66
N THR A 84 7.19 6.72 -4.78
CA THR A 84 8.03 5.98 -5.72
C THR A 84 9.14 5.21 -5.01
N LYS A 85 9.27 3.90 -5.31
CA LYS A 85 10.28 2.99 -4.76
C LYS A 85 10.23 2.78 -3.25
N SER A 86 9.23 3.27 -2.55
CA SER A 86 9.09 3.05 -1.12
C SER A 86 8.68 1.63 -0.76
N PHE A 87 8.87 1.25 0.49
CA PHE A 87 8.68 -0.11 0.96
C PHE A 87 7.66 -0.15 2.11
N PHE A 88 6.53 -0.85 1.89
CA PHE A 88 5.43 -1.02 2.84
C PHE A 88 5.19 -2.51 3.16
N GLY A 89 6.21 -3.35 2.98
CA GLY A 89 6.06 -4.80 3.20
C GLY A 89 5.53 -5.10 4.60
N SER A 90 4.46 -5.91 4.69
CA SER A 90 3.78 -6.25 5.96
C SER A 90 3.23 -5.05 6.76
N ALA A 91 3.12 -3.86 6.19
CA ALA A 91 2.48 -2.73 6.84
C ALA A 91 0.96 -2.96 6.97
N THR A 92 0.35 -2.41 8.02
CA THR A 92 -1.09 -2.34 8.17
C THR A 92 -1.57 -0.99 7.65
N MET A 93 -2.34 -1.01 6.54
CA MET A 93 -2.84 0.19 5.86
C MET A 93 -4.36 0.09 5.64
N THR A 94 -5.05 -0.54 6.57
CA THR A 94 -6.50 -0.71 6.52
C THR A 94 -7.19 0.64 6.40
N ALA A 95 -8.11 0.77 5.43
CA ALA A 95 -8.84 2.01 5.12
C ALA A 95 -7.94 3.23 4.82
N ALA A 96 -6.68 3.04 4.44
CA ALA A 96 -5.78 4.12 4.03
C ALA A 96 -6.29 4.79 2.74
N ASN A 97 -6.07 6.10 2.62
CA ASN A 97 -6.34 6.85 1.41
C ASN A 97 -5.06 7.07 0.61
N LEU A 98 -4.91 6.31 -0.49
CA LEU A 98 -3.82 6.38 -1.47
C LEU A 98 -4.33 6.91 -2.83
N SER A 99 -5.51 7.53 -2.86
CA SER A 99 -6.10 8.01 -4.12
C SER A 99 -5.16 8.98 -4.84
N LYS A 100 -4.95 8.74 -6.15
CA LYS A 100 -4.06 9.53 -7.01
C LYS A 100 -2.60 9.56 -6.55
N ALA A 101 -2.17 8.70 -5.63
CA ALA A 101 -0.77 8.58 -5.23
C ALA A 101 0.07 7.97 -6.36
N ASN A 102 1.35 8.32 -6.40
CA ASN A 102 2.33 7.68 -7.26
C ASN A 102 3.03 6.55 -6.50
N LEU A 103 2.69 5.31 -6.85
CA LEU A 103 3.21 4.07 -6.25
C LEU A 103 4.14 3.32 -7.23
N THR A 104 4.75 4.03 -8.17
CA THR A 104 5.64 3.40 -9.17
C THR A 104 6.79 2.67 -8.48
N GLU A 105 7.01 1.39 -8.85
CA GLU A 105 8.04 0.50 -8.31
C GLU A 105 7.98 0.28 -6.78
N THR A 106 6.86 0.57 -6.14
CA THR A 106 6.68 0.44 -4.68
C THR A 106 6.52 -1.03 -4.25
N GLY A 107 7.02 -1.39 -3.06
CA GLY A 107 6.90 -2.73 -2.51
C GLY A 107 5.87 -2.82 -1.38
N PHE A 108 4.78 -3.60 -1.58
CA PHE A 108 3.72 -3.81 -0.58
C PHE A 108 3.58 -5.28 -0.13
N SER A 109 4.52 -6.15 -0.49
CA SER A 109 4.34 -7.59 -0.24
C SER A 109 3.86 -7.88 1.19
N PHE A 110 2.77 -8.69 1.30
CA PHE A 110 2.14 -9.07 2.57
C PHE A 110 1.52 -7.92 3.38
N ALA A 111 1.34 -6.74 2.83
CA ALA A 111 0.64 -5.64 3.52
C ALA A 111 -0.87 -5.89 3.59
N ASP A 112 -1.54 -5.24 4.54
CA ASP A 112 -2.99 -5.19 4.63
C ASP A 112 -3.51 -3.84 4.13
N LEU A 113 -4.11 -3.83 2.94
CA LEU A 113 -4.75 -2.69 2.28
C LEU A 113 -6.28 -2.87 2.21
N SER A 114 -6.85 -3.67 3.13
CA SER A 114 -8.30 -3.90 3.13
C SER A 114 -9.07 -2.60 3.33
N GLY A 115 -10.07 -2.38 2.47
CA GLY A 115 -10.87 -1.15 2.45
C GLY A 115 -10.13 0.12 2.04
N ALA A 116 -8.86 0.03 1.60
CA ALA A 116 -8.09 1.21 1.18
C ALA A 116 -8.63 1.80 -0.14
N ASP A 117 -8.46 3.12 -0.31
CA ASP A 117 -8.77 3.84 -1.55
C ASP A 117 -7.48 4.11 -2.36
N LEU A 118 -7.31 3.42 -3.49
CA LEU A 118 -6.24 3.61 -4.46
C LEU A 118 -6.80 4.17 -5.79
N SER A 119 -7.99 4.79 -5.77
CA SER A 119 -8.62 5.28 -7.00
C SER A 119 -7.72 6.26 -7.76
N GLY A 120 -7.55 6.02 -9.06
CA GLY A 120 -6.70 6.82 -9.93
C GLY A 120 -5.21 6.83 -9.57
N ALA A 121 -4.74 5.95 -8.69
CA ALA A 121 -3.32 5.86 -8.34
C ALA A 121 -2.49 5.28 -9.49
N THR A 122 -1.23 5.67 -9.57
CA THR A 122 -0.24 5.08 -10.48
C THR A 122 0.48 3.95 -9.76
N LEU A 123 0.31 2.71 -10.25
CA LEU A 123 0.83 1.48 -9.65
C LEU A 123 1.87 0.79 -10.55
N THR A 124 2.41 1.51 -11.54
CA THR A 124 3.30 0.93 -12.55
C THR A 124 4.46 0.19 -11.90
N ASP A 125 4.66 -1.08 -12.28
CA ASP A 125 5.71 -1.98 -11.78
C ASP A 125 5.72 -2.17 -10.24
N ALA A 126 4.65 -1.79 -9.53
CA ALA A 126 4.54 -2.00 -8.09
C ALA A 126 4.37 -3.48 -7.74
N ASN A 127 4.85 -3.88 -6.56
CA ASN A 127 4.74 -5.23 -6.07
C ASN A 127 3.71 -5.36 -4.95
N PHE A 128 2.53 -5.88 -5.29
CA PHE A 128 1.42 -6.19 -4.37
C PHE A 128 1.26 -7.70 -4.12
N SER A 129 2.34 -8.47 -4.22
CA SER A 129 2.25 -9.92 -4.04
C SER A 129 1.79 -10.27 -2.62
N SER A 130 0.74 -11.11 -2.54
CA SER A 130 0.13 -11.56 -1.28
C SER A 130 -0.44 -10.42 -0.40
N VAL A 131 -0.80 -9.30 -0.98
CA VAL A 131 -1.48 -8.19 -0.31
C VAL A 131 -2.96 -8.52 -0.10
N ASN A 132 -3.50 -8.08 1.02
CA ASN A 132 -4.94 -8.08 1.27
C ASN A 132 -5.56 -6.77 0.76
N PHE A 133 -6.36 -6.85 -0.30
CA PHE A 133 -7.16 -5.77 -0.90
C PHE A 133 -8.66 -5.99 -0.73
N THR A 134 -9.08 -6.82 0.21
CA THR A 134 -10.52 -7.08 0.42
C THR A 134 -11.29 -5.77 0.52
N SER A 135 -12.31 -5.59 -0.32
CA SER A 135 -13.15 -4.38 -0.40
C SER A 135 -12.39 -3.07 -0.71
N ALA A 136 -11.16 -3.12 -1.23
CA ALA A 136 -10.41 -1.93 -1.62
C ALA A 136 -10.97 -1.32 -2.92
N ASN A 137 -10.72 -0.03 -3.11
CA ASN A 137 -11.09 0.71 -4.31
C ASN A 137 -9.84 1.02 -5.17
N LEU A 138 -9.71 0.34 -6.31
CA LEU A 138 -8.66 0.55 -7.31
C LEU A 138 -9.26 1.10 -8.63
N ALA A 139 -10.43 1.75 -8.58
CA ALA A 139 -11.06 2.30 -9.78
C ALA A 139 -10.13 3.29 -10.51
N ASP A 140 -10.05 3.19 -11.83
CA ASP A 140 -9.22 4.02 -12.71
C ASP A 140 -7.69 3.95 -12.40
N ALA A 141 -7.24 3.02 -11.56
CA ALA A 141 -5.82 2.84 -11.25
C ALA A 141 -5.00 2.43 -12.48
N GLN A 142 -3.74 2.89 -12.54
CA GLN A 142 -2.80 2.61 -13.63
C GLN A 142 -1.75 1.59 -13.16
N GLY A 143 -2.06 0.29 -13.35
CA GLY A 143 -1.28 -0.84 -12.82
C GLY A 143 -0.50 -1.61 -13.87
N GLN A 144 0.01 -0.94 -14.92
CA GLN A 144 0.78 -1.59 -15.97
C GLN A 144 2.01 -2.29 -15.37
N GLY A 145 2.19 -3.58 -15.67
CA GLY A 145 3.30 -4.39 -15.18
C GLY A 145 3.29 -4.71 -13.69
N ALA A 146 2.33 -4.20 -12.92
CA ALA A 146 2.25 -4.45 -11.48
C ALA A 146 2.03 -5.94 -11.15
N SER A 147 2.56 -6.39 -10.01
CA SER A 147 2.36 -7.74 -9.50
C SER A 147 1.30 -7.79 -8.42
N PHE A 148 0.18 -8.46 -8.72
CA PHE A 148 -0.89 -8.82 -7.78
C PHE A 148 -0.90 -10.33 -7.49
N ARG A 149 0.26 -10.98 -7.66
CA ARG A 149 0.36 -12.42 -7.48
C ARG A 149 -0.08 -12.84 -6.08
N LYS A 150 -1.06 -13.77 -5.99
CA LYS A 150 -1.65 -14.25 -4.72
C LYS A 150 -2.31 -13.15 -3.89
N ALA A 151 -2.61 -12.01 -4.45
CA ALA A 151 -3.35 -10.96 -3.75
C ALA A 151 -4.81 -11.41 -3.51
N LEU A 152 -5.39 -10.94 -2.41
CA LEU A 152 -6.80 -11.12 -2.07
C LEU A 152 -7.55 -9.84 -2.44
N LEU A 153 -8.42 -9.93 -3.43
CA LEU A 153 -9.20 -8.80 -3.98
C LEU A 153 -10.70 -9.07 -3.86
N ASP A 154 -11.11 -9.84 -2.84
CA ASP A 154 -12.52 -10.17 -2.62
C ASP A 154 -13.37 -8.91 -2.48
N GLY A 155 -14.37 -8.75 -3.35
CA GLY A 155 -15.26 -7.59 -3.37
C GLY A 155 -14.57 -6.25 -3.68
N ALA A 156 -13.32 -6.24 -4.15
CA ALA A 156 -12.64 -5.02 -4.55
C ALA A 156 -13.24 -4.41 -5.82
N SER A 157 -13.10 -3.09 -5.99
CA SER A 157 -13.46 -2.39 -7.23
C SER A 157 -12.21 -2.06 -8.04
N LEU A 158 -12.16 -2.54 -9.28
CA LEU A 158 -11.14 -2.18 -10.27
C LEU A 158 -11.78 -1.50 -11.49
N VAL A 159 -12.95 -0.91 -11.35
CA VAL A 159 -13.72 -0.32 -12.47
C VAL A 159 -12.82 0.63 -13.28
N GLY A 160 -12.72 0.39 -14.61
CA GLY A 160 -11.95 1.21 -15.53
C GLY A 160 -10.43 1.16 -15.36
N ALA A 161 -9.90 0.31 -14.45
CA ALA A 161 -8.46 0.23 -14.21
C ALA A 161 -7.69 -0.31 -15.42
N ASN A 162 -6.49 0.20 -15.64
CA ASN A 162 -5.57 -0.32 -16.66
C ASN A 162 -4.55 -1.26 -16.01
N MET A 163 -4.74 -2.57 -16.24
CA MET A 163 -3.89 -3.64 -15.72
C MET A 163 -3.13 -4.36 -16.85
N THR A 164 -2.78 -3.61 -17.90
CA THR A 164 -2.04 -4.14 -19.04
C THR A 164 -0.71 -4.77 -18.60
N GLY A 165 -0.48 -6.04 -18.94
CA GLY A 165 0.72 -6.77 -18.59
C GLY A 165 0.89 -7.09 -17.09
N ALA A 166 -0.08 -6.76 -16.25
CA ALA A 166 -0.02 -7.06 -14.82
C ALA A 166 -0.07 -8.56 -14.53
N ASN A 167 0.46 -8.95 -13.39
CA ASN A 167 0.51 -10.35 -12.95
C ASN A 167 -0.49 -10.61 -11.82
N PHE A 168 -1.59 -11.30 -12.13
CA PHE A 168 -2.63 -11.75 -11.19
C PHE A 168 -2.59 -13.27 -10.96
N ALA A 169 -1.45 -13.93 -11.21
CA ALA A 169 -1.36 -15.38 -11.03
C ALA A 169 -1.72 -15.77 -9.58
N ASP A 170 -2.58 -16.78 -9.42
CA ASP A 170 -3.10 -17.25 -8.14
C ASP A 170 -3.89 -16.19 -7.32
N ALA A 171 -4.28 -15.05 -7.89
CA ALA A 171 -5.04 -14.02 -7.19
C ALA A 171 -6.50 -14.42 -7.00
N VAL A 172 -7.14 -13.94 -5.91
CA VAL A 172 -8.55 -14.15 -5.61
C VAL A 172 -9.30 -12.85 -5.84
N LEU A 173 -10.22 -12.84 -6.84
CA LEU A 173 -11.03 -11.68 -7.23
C LEU A 173 -12.53 -12.00 -7.09
N THR A 174 -12.89 -12.84 -6.09
CA THR A 174 -14.27 -13.26 -5.86
C THR A 174 -15.17 -12.06 -5.60
N GLY A 175 -16.27 -11.95 -6.37
CA GLY A 175 -17.23 -10.85 -6.24
C GLY A 175 -16.69 -9.46 -6.56
N ALA A 176 -15.48 -9.33 -7.13
CA ALA A 176 -14.90 -8.05 -7.51
C ALA A 176 -15.67 -7.38 -8.65
N ASP A 177 -15.67 -6.04 -8.67
CA ASP A 177 -16.16 -5.28 -9.82
C ASP A 177 -15.01 -4.92 -10.77
N LEU A 178 -14.98 -5.62 -11.92
CA LEU A 178 -13.97 -5.50 -12.97
C LEU A 178 -14.54 -4.84 -14.22
N THR A 179 -15.62 -4.06 -14.06
CA THR A 179 -16.28 -3.38 -15.20
C THR A 179 -15.26 -2.52 -15.96
N ASN A 180 -15.13 -2.77 -17.27
CA ASN A 180 -14.22 -2.07 -18.17
C ASN A 180 -12.71 -2.13 -17.78
N VAL A 181 -12.26 -3.10 -17.00
CA VAL A 181 -10.81 -3.30 -16.72
C VAL A 181 -10.10 -3.71 -18.00
N ASP A 182 -8.90 -3.15 -18.23
CA ASP A 182 -8.01 -3.61 -19.30
C ASP A 182 -6.96 -4.59 -18.76
N PHE A 183 -7.16 -5.89 -19.04
CA PHE A 183 -6.22 -6.98 -18.74
C PHE A 183 -5.40 -7.39 -19.99
N THR A 184 -5.24 -6.51 -20.97
CA THR A 184 -4.44 -6.82 -22.17
C THR A 184 -3.05 -7.35 -21.78
N ASN A 185 -2.69 -8.54 -22.28
CA ASN A 185 -1.43 -9.23 -21.98
C ASN A 185 -1.19 -9.56 -20.50
N ALA A 186 -2.18 -9.46 -19.61
CA ALA A 186 -2.03 -9.80 -18.20
C ALA A 186 -1.86 -11.31 -17.99
N ASN A 187 -1.16 -11.69 -16.93
CA ASN A 187 -1.10 -13.08 -16.48
C ASN A 187 -2.17 -13.32 -15.41
N LEU A 188 -3.22 -14.06 -15.78
CA LEU A 188 -4.36 -14.44 -14.94
C LEU A 188 -4.34 -15.94 -14.59
N THR A 189 -3.17 -16.59 -14.69
CA THR A 189 -3.03 -18.03 -14.45
C THR A 189 -3.54 -18.41 -13.06
N TYR A 190 -4.49 -19.36 -12.98
CA TYR A 190 -5.14 -19.81 -11.75
C TYR A 190 -5.83 -18.70 -10.92
N ALA A 191 -6.11 -17.54 -11.49
CA ALA A 191 -6.89 -16.51 -10.80
C ALA A 191 -8.36 -16.95 -10.65
N ASP A 192 -8.97 -16.59 -9.50
CA ASP A 192 -10.37 -16.91 -9.20
C ASP A 192 -11.25 -15.67 -9.34
N PHE A 193 -12.09 -15.64 -10.39
CA PHE A 193 -13.05 -14.57 -10.67
C PHE A 193 -14.49 -14.99 -10.31
N THR A 194 -14.68 -15.96 -9.42
CA THR A 194 -16.02 -16.44 -9.05
C THR A 194 -16.91 -15.28 -8.60
N GLY A 195 -18.05 -15.08 -9.29
CA GLY A 195 -19.00 -14.00 -8.99
C GLY A 195 -18.53 -12.59 -9.30
N ALA A 196 -17.37 -12.40 -9.93
CA ALA A 196 -16.89 -11.09 -10.34
C ALA A 196 -17.74 -10.53 -11.51
N ASN A 197 -17.91 -9.22 -11.54
CA ASN A 197 -18.51 -8.52 -12.66
C ASN A 197 -17.44 -8.13 -13.69
N MET A 198 -17.37 -8.86 -14.80
CA MET A 198 -16.39 -8.63 -15.88
C MET A 198 -17.01 -7.88 -17.10
N THR A 199 -18.09 -7.14 -16.91
CA THR A 199 -18.75 -6.43 -18.01
C THR A 199 -17.78 -5.44 -18.67
N GLY A 200 -17.54 -5.61 -19.97
CA GLY A 200 -16.63 -4.75 -20.73
C GLY A 200 -15.13 -4.96 -20.45
N ALA A 201 -14.75 -5.95 -19.64
CA ALA A 201 -13.33 -6.27 -19.40
C ALA A 201 -12.63 -6.73 -20.68
N ILE A 202 -11.38 -6.28 -20.89
CA ILE A 202 -10.57 -6.61 -22.07
C ILE A 202 -9.53 -7.65 -21.67
N LEU A 203 -9.58 -8.83 -22.31
CA LEU A 203 -8.69 -9.97 -22.07
C LEU A 203 -7.76 -10.26 -23.26
N THR A 204 -7.53 -9.31 -24.14
CA THR A 204 -6.72 -9.50 -25.35
C THR A 204 -5.30 -9.92 -24.98
N GLY A 205 -4.86 -11.10 -25.42
CA GLY A 205 -3.53 -11.64 -25.12
C GLY A 205 -3.30 -12.05 -23.68
N ALA A 206 -4.31 -12.00 -22.80
CA ALA A 206 -4.17 -12.45 -21.42
C ALA A 206 -3.97 -13.96 -21.33
N ILE A 207 -3.15 -14.41 -20.37
CA ILE A 207 -2.93 -15.82 -20.05
C ILE A 207 -3.95 -16.24 -19.00
N ILE A 208 -4.94 -17.05 -19.38
CA ILE A 208 -6.06 -17.47 -18.52
C ILE A 208 -5.97 -18.96 -18.11
N THR A 209 -4.82 -19.57 -18.20
CA THR A 209 -4.65 -21.02 -17.89
C THR A 209 -5.11 -21.30 -16.45
N GLY A 210 -6.10 -22.18 -16.31
CA GLY A 210 -6.65 -22.57 -15.01
C GLY A 210 -7.41 -21.49 -14.25
N ALA A 211 -7.66 -20.33 -14.86
CA ALA A 211 -8.48 -19.28 -14.24
C ALA A 211 -9.96 -19.72 -14.17
N ILE A 212 -10.66 -19.34 -13.10
CA ILE A 212 -12.10 -19.52 -12.94
C ILE A 212 -12.77 -18.23 -13.38
N ILE A 213 -13.32 -18.21 -14.61
CA ILE A 213 -13.98 -17.05 -15.22
C ILE A 213 -15.50 -17.27 -15.07
N PRO A 214 -16.27 -16.26 -14.59
CA PRO A 214 -17.74 -16.34 -14.57
C PRO A 214 -18.32 -16.47 -15.99
N GLU A 215 -19.48 -17.19 -16.10
CA GLU A 215 -20.23 -17.36 -17.35
C GLU A 215 -20.87 -16.04 -17.82
#